data_bf77bf4df858f1f5e7fad5d1816de105
#
_entry.id   bf77bf4df858f1f5e7fad5d1816de105
#
_cell.length_a   1.000
_cell.length_b   1.000
_cell.length_c   1.000
_cell.angle_alpha   90.00
_cell.angle_beta   90.00
_cell.angle_gamma   90.00
#
_symmetry.space_group_name_H-M   'P 1'
#
loop_
_entity.id
_entity.type
_entity.pdbx_description
1 polymer ?
#
loop_
_entity_poly.entity_id
_entity_poly.type
_entity_poly.pdbx_seq_one_letter_code
_entity_poly.pdbx_strand_id
1 'polypeptide(L)'
;MKRLFFVFTFGLVLASCQKNLIEPESELPIDTASDTTPVNPGNSQSLTFNSQVERLIAIKTNEIRLSLGRDTLIQTAIGDSIASLHSIDMADNDYFSHTGQNGSNPWSRAFDFGLSFSSLGENIAKRGPYPLGSEAELIASDLVQQWVNSSSHYANMISTDWQYIGVGFTFSNNNVAYGTQLFYY
;
A
#
# COMPACT_ATOMS: atom_id res chain seq x y z
N MET A 1 -50.24 55.04 -0.82
CA MET A 1 -49.05 54.39 -1.41
C MET A 1 -47.87 55.33 -1.20
N LYS A 2 -47.04 55.06 -0.16
CA LYS A 2 -45.82 55.86 0.14
C LYS A 2 -44.62 55.00 -0.16
N ARG A 3 -43.82 55.40 -1.14
CA ARG A 3 -42.53 54.78 -1.47
C ARG A 3 -41.49 55.37 -0.52
N LEU A 4 -40.81 54.44 0.22
CA LEU A 4 -39.69 54.76 1.08
C LEU A 4 -38.41 54.52 0.30
N PHE A 5 -37.62 55.56 0.04
CA PHE A 5 -36.28 55.48 -0.55
C PHE A 5 -35.29 55.29 0.57
N PHE A 6 -34.55 54.18 0.51
CA PHE A 6 -33.38 53.96 1.35
C PHE A 6 -32.12 54.42 0.59
N VAL A 7 -31.46 55.41 1.13
CA VAL A 7 -30.17 55.92 0.65
C VAL A 7 -29.09 55.14 1.34
N PHE A 8 -28.29 54.35 0.58
CA PHE A 8 -27.07 53.70 1.09
C PHE A 8 -25.90 54.68 0.94
N THR A 9 -25.35 55.13 2.05
CA THR A 9 -24.09 55.87 2.08
C THR A 9 -22.91 54.91 2.06
N PHE A 10 -22.12 55.00 1.01
CA PHE A 10 -20.87 54.23 0.83
C PHE A 10 -19.77 54.92 1.64
N GLY A 11 -19.37 54.31 2.76
CA GLY A 11 -18.20 54.71 3.56
C GLY A 11 -16.91 54.20 2.94
N LEU A 12 -16.09 55.09 2.43
CA LEU A 12 -14.76 54.82 1.91
C LEU A 12 -13.77 54.63 3.08
N VAL A 13 -13.35 53.42 3.36
CA VAL A 13 -12.27 53.13 4.34
C VAL A 13 -10.94 53.18 3.60
N LEU A 14 -10.16 54.22 3.86
CA LEU A 14 -8.77 54.33 3.43
C LEU A 14 -7.91 53.44 4.31
N ALA A 15 -7.44 52.30 3.80
CA ALA A 15 -6.43 51.48 4.45
C ALA A 15 -5.03 52.12 4.28
N SER A 16 -4.50 52.65 5.38
CA SER A 16 -3.14 53.15 5.49
C SER A 16 -2.17 52.00 5.42
N CYS A 17 -1.31 51.99 4.39
CA CYS A 17 -0.22 51.02 4.21
C CYS A 17 0.97 51.45 5.08
N GLN A 18 1.16 50.86 6.26
CA GLN A 18 2.39 51.03 7.05
C GLN A 18 3.45 50.06 6.50
N LYS A 19 4.49 50.63 5.94
CA LYS A 19 5.75 49.92 5.64
C LYS A 19 6.45 49.59 6.95
N ASN A 20 6.48 48.33 7.35
CA ASN A 20 7.39 47.84 8.35
C ASN A 20 8.80 47.77 7.76
N LEU A 21 9.67 48.66 8.24
CA LEU A 21 11.10 48.59 8.02
C LEU A 21 11.62 47.38 8.81
N ILE A 22 12.19 46.40 8.13
CA ILE A 22 12.90 45.27 8.72
C ILE A 22 14.25 45.85 9.16
N GLU A 23 14.49 45.91 10.45
CA GLU A 23 15.82 46.17 11.02
C GLU A 23 16.72 44.93 10.74
N PRO A 24 18.01 45.10 10.42
CA PRO A 24 18.91 43.98 10.24
C PRO A 24 19.16 43.30 11.58
N GLU A 25 18.77 42.04 11.66
CA GLU A 25 19.08 41.13 12.77
C GLU A 25 20.60 40.97 12.92
N SER A 26 21.11 41.22 14.11
CA SER A 26 22.51 41.11 14.48
C SER A 26 23.03 39.69 14.21
N GLU A 27 24.13 39.61 13.44
CA GLU A 27 24.89 38.38 13.22
C GLU A 27 25.28 37.74 14.56
N LEU A 28 24.74 36.55 14.84
CA LEU A 28 25.24 35.67 15.88
C LEU A 28 26.58 35.07 15.40
N PRO A 29 27.58 34.92 16.31
CA PRO A 29 28.87 34.37 15.94
C PRO A 29 28.72 32.94 15.43
N ILE A 30 29.29 32.67 14.24
CA ILE A 30 29.43 31.35 13.67
C ILE A 30 30.38 30.57 14.55
N ASP A 31 29.84 29.68 15.39
CA ASP A 31 30.64 28.72 16.15
C ASP A 31 31.12 27.64 15.12
N THR A 32 32.39 27.75 14.73
CA THR A 32 33.06 26.76 13.90
C THR A 32 33.45 25.54 14.73
N ALA A 33 32.48 24.87 15.33
CA ALA A 33 32.67 23.50 15.78
C ALA A 33 32.39 22.60 14.60
N SER A 34 33.42 22.05 13.99
CA SER A 34 33.32 21.01 12.99
C SER A 34 32.78 19.73 13.64
N ASP A 35 31.46 19.63 13.75
CA ASP A 35 30.82 18.35 14.02
C ASP A 35 30.79 17.55 12.71
N THR A 36 31.90 16.87 12.46
CA THR A 36 31.98 15.82 11.47
C THR A 36 31.41 14.52 12.06
N THR A 37 30.18 14.56 12.55
CA THR A 37 29.43 13.31 12.65
C THR A 37 29.09 12.89 11.21
N PRO A 38 29.52 11.71 10.77
CA PRO A 38 29.11 11.24 9.45
C PRO A 38 27.60 11.12 9.47
N VAL A 39 26.93 11.99 8.68
CA VAL A 39 25.52 11.81 8.34
C VAL A 39 25.45 10.45 7.69
N ASN A 40 24.92 9.47 8.42
CA ASN A 40 24.69 8.14 7.91
C ASN A 40 23.68 8.23 6.74
N PRO A 41 24.10 8.13 5.46
CA PRO A 41 23.19 8.20 4.31
C PRO A 41 22.57 6.84 4.10
N GLY A 42 21.87 6.30 5.07
CA GLY A 42 21.49 4.92 4.96
C GLY A 42 20.42 4.47 5.92
N ASN A 43 19.26 5.14 5.95
CA ASN A 43 18.06 4.41 6.32
C ASN A 43 17.09 4.30 5.12
N SER A 44 17.61 4.08 3.93
CA SER A 44 16.90 3.27 2.94
C SER A 44 16.99 1.83 3.46
N GLN A 45 16.03 1.41 4.29
CA GLN A 45 15.87 -0.02 4.57
C GLN A 45 15.75 -0.69 3.21
N SER A 46 16.79 -1.42 2.81
CA SER A 46 16.75 -2.29 1.65
C SER A 46 15.57 -3.22 1.88
N LEU A 47 14.55 -3.15 1.01
CA LEU A 47 13.40 -4.04 1.09
C LEU A 47 13.92 -5.47 1.12
N THR A 48 13.36 -6.30 1.99
CA THR A 48 13.63 -7.74 1.95
C THR A 48 13.18 -8.28 0.59
N PHE A 49 13.73 -9.42 0.19
CA PHE A 49 13.32 -10.06 -1.07
C PHE A 49 11.80 -10.29 -1.11
N ASN A 50 11.20 -10.77 -0.03
CA ASN A 50 9.77 -11.00 0.06
C ASN A 50 9.00 -9.69 -0.13
N SER A 51 9.39 -8.62 0.56
CA SER A 51 8.74 -7.31 0.39
C SER A 51 8.88 -6.74 -1.02
N GLN A 52 9.95 -7.09 -1.75
CA GLN A 52 10.09 -6.71 -3.16
C GLN A 52 9.06 -7.45 -4.02
N VAL A 53 8.89 -8.76 -3.84
CA VAL A 53 7.88 -9.56 -4.55
C VAL A 53 6.48 -9.05 -4.24
N GLU A 54 6.15 -8.83 -2.97
CA GLU A 54 4.85 -8.31 -2.52
C GLU A 54 4.50 -6.97 -3.19
N ARG A 55 5.45 -6.04 -3.16
CA ARG A 55 5.29 -4.74 -3.83
C ARG A 55 5.08 -4.88 -5.34
N LEU A 56 5.85 -5.74 -6.01
CA LEU A 56 5.72 -5.96 -7.46
C LEU A 56 4.37 -6.58 -7.81
N ILE A 57 3.85 -7.49 -7.01
CA ILE A 57 2.50 -8.05 -7.18
C ILE A 57 1.44 -6.94 -7.11
N ALA A 58 1.52 -6.04 -6.12
CA ALA A 58 0.57 -4.94 -6.00
C ALA A 58 0.66 -3.97 -7.19
N ILE A 59 1.87 -3.63 -7.64
CA ILE A 59 2.10 -2.79 -8.82
C ILE A 59 1.46 -3.42 -10.06
N LYS A 60 1.78 -4.69 -10.35
CA LYS A 60 1.26 -5.41 -11.53
C LYS A 60 -0.27 -5.55 -11.49
N THR A 61 -0.86 -5.75 -10.32
CA THR A 61 -2.32 -5.75 -10.14
C THR A 61 -2.90 -4.38 -10.51
N ASN A 62 -2.29 -3.30 -10.06
CA ASN A 62 -2.71 -1.94 -10.36
C ASN A 62 -2.51 -1.56 -11.83
N GLU A 63 -1.46 -2.04 -12.48
CA GLU A 63 -1.25 -1.87 -13.94
C GLU A 63 -2.39 -2.51 -14.75
N ILE A 64 -2.82 -3.72 -14.37
CA ILE A 64 -3.97 -4.38 -14.99
C ILE A 64 -5.24 -3.55 -14.78
N ARG A 65 -5.49 -3.06 -13.58
CA ARG A 65 -6.65 -2.22 -13.27
C ARG A 65 -6.66 -0.95 -14.09
N LEU A 66 -5.54 -0.23 -14.15
CA LEU A 66 -5.39 0.99 -14.95
C LEU A 66 -5.62 0.74 -16.44
N SER A 67 -5.14 -0.39 -16.98
CA SER A 67 -5.36 -0.75 -18.39
C SER A 67 -6.84 -0.93 -18.75
N LEU A 68 -7.68 -1.16 -17.74
CA LEU A 68 -9.14 -1.31 -17.85
C LEU A 68 -9.90 -0.04 -17.43
N GLY A 69 -9.19 1.08 -17.19
CA GLY A 69 -9.80 2.34 -16.72
C GLY A 69 -10.37 2.26 -15.31
N ARG A 70 -9.80 1.41 -14.43
CA ARG A 70 -10.22 1.25 -13.03
C ARG A 70 -9.25 1.97 -12.11
N ASP A 71 -9.75 2.42 -10.97
CA ASP A 71 -8.92 3.01 -9.92
C ASP A 71 -7.93 1.99 -9.36
N THR A 72 -6.75 2.47 -8.97
CA THR A 72 -5.74 1.65 -8.28
C THR A 72 -6.17 1.34 -6.85
N LEU A 73 -5.72 0.19 -6.35
CA LEU A 73 -5.87 -0.19 -4.95
C LEU A 73 -4.70 0.36 -4.12
N ILE A 74 -5.00 0.75 -2.89
CA ILE A 74 -4.02 1.22 -1.92
C ILE A 74 -3.45 0.00 -1.18
N GLN A 75 -2.15 -0.25 -1.33
CA GLN A 75 -1.47 -1.30 -0.54
C GLN A 75 -1.32 -0.84 0.91
N THR A 76 -1.59 -1.72 1.86
CA THR A 76 -1.58 -1.40 3.29
C THR A 76 -0.75 -2.39 4.09
N ALA A 77 -0.02 -1.89 5.08
CA ALA A 77 0.82 -2.72 5.94
C ALA A 77 0.03 -3.77 6.75
N ILE A 78 -1.19 -3.44 7.18
CA ILE A 78 -2.05 -4.39 7.90
C ILE A 78 -2.56 -5.50 6.96
N GLY A 79 -2.95 -5.15 5.75
CA GLY A 79 -3.35 -6.11 4.72
C GLY A 79 -2.18 -7.03 4.33
N ASP A 80 -0.98 -6.47 4.14
CA ASP A 80 0.23 -7.24 3.84
C ASP A 80 0.54 -8.24 4.97
N SER A 81 0.44 -7.82 6.24
CA SER A 81 0.68 -8.69 7.38
C SER A 81 -0.28 -9.88 7.42
N ILE A 82 -1.58 -9.65 7.20
CA ILE A 82 -2.59 -10.71 7.18
C ILE A 82 -2.33 -11.68 6.03
N ALA A 83 -2.05 -11.18 4.84
CA ALA A 83 -1.76 -11.97 3.66
C ALA A 83 -0.46 -12.77 3.80
N SER A 84 0.62 -12.16 4.36
CA SER A 84 1.91 -12.80 4.58
C SER A 84 1.80 -13.95 5.59
N LEU A 85 1.07 -13.75 6.70
CA LEU A 85 0.85 -14.81 7.68
C LEU A 85 0.12 -16.02 7.06
N HIS A 86 -0.85 -15.79 6.17
CA HIS A 86 -1.51 -16.89 5.48
C HIS A 86 -0.60 -17.59 4.47
N SER A 87 0.22 -16.85 3.72
CA SER A 87 1.22 -17.44 2.83
C SER A 87 2.24 -18.29 3.58
N ILE A 88 2.69 -17.81 4.75
CA ILE A 88 3.61 -18.53 5.65
C ILE A 88 2.94 -19.80 6.19
N ASP A 89 1.70 -19.69 6.68
CA ASP A 89 0.96 -20.85 7.20
C ASP A 89 0.81 -21.96 6.15
N MET A 90 0.47 -21.58 4.90
CA MET A 90 0.41 -22.52 3.80
C MET A 90 1.75 -23.18 3.49
N ALA A 91 2.84 -22.39 3.49
CA ALA A 91 4.19 -22.86 3.14
C ALA A 91 4.80 -23.78 4.21
N ASP A 92 4.64 -23.42 5.49
CA ASP A 92 5.22 -24.12 6.63
C ASP A 92 4.50 -25.46 6.90
N ASN A 93 3.19 -25.51 6.61
CA ASN A 93 2.36 -26.69 6.85
C ASN A 93 2.04 -27.48 5.56
N ASP A 94 2.66 -27.12 4.43
CA ASP A 94 2.52 -27.77 3.11
C ASP A 94 1.07 -28.03 2.70
N TYR A 95 0.23 -26.99 2.77
CA TYR A 95 -1.13 -27.04 2.25
C TYR A 95 -1.39 -25.87 1.29
N PHE A 96 -2.54 -25.93 0.57
CA PHE A 96 -2.96 -24.86 -0.31
C PHE A 96 -4.49 -24.71 -0.25
N SER A 97 -4.97 -23.75 0.52
CA SER A 97 -6.40 -23.53 0.80
C SER A 97 -6.64 -22.13 1.33
N HIS A 98 -7.82 -21.56 1.05
CA HIS A 98 -8.29 -20.35 1.71
C HIS A 98 -8.57 -20.53 3.21
N THR A 99 -8.77 -21.76 3.64
CA THR A 99 -8.97 -22.10 5.07
C THR A 99 -7.64 -22.51 5.67
N GLY A 100 -7.22 -21.81 6.74
CA GLY A 100 -6.04 -22.13 7.52
C GLY A 100 -6.17 -23.46 8.27
N GLN A 101 -5.05 -24.05 8.72
CA GLN A 101 -5.06 -25.31 9.47
C GLN A 101 -5.86 -25.22 10.77
N ASN A 102 -5.93 -24.05 11.38
CA ASN A 102 -6.74 -23.78 12.57
C ASN A 102 -8.24 -23.55 12.27
N GLY A 103 -8.66 -23.72 11.01
CA GLY A 103 -10.03 -23.48 10.55
C GLY A 103 -10.36 -22.01 10.26
N SER A 104 -9.38 -21.10 10.38
CA SER A 104 -9.59 -19.67 10.03
C SER A 104 -9.86 -19.52 8.54
N ASN A 105 -10.80 -18.65 8.19
CA ASN A 105 -11.04 -18.19 6.82
C ASN A 105 -10.52 -16.76 6.65
N PRO A 106 -10.49 -16.19 5.43
CA PRO A 106 -9.97 -14.83 5.22
C PRO A 106 -10.63 -13.77 6.08
N TRP A 107 -11.94 -13.88 6.33
CA TRP A 107 -12.73 -12.96 7.16
C TRP A 107 -12.32 -13.04 8.63
N SER A 108 -12.21 -14.25 9.18
CA SER A 108 -11.79 -14.42 10.56
C SER A 108 -10.35 -13.96 10.78
N ARG A 109 -9.44 -14.24 9.85
CA ARG A 109 -8.05 -13.74 9.93
C ARG A 109 -7.99 -12.20 9.95
N ALA A 110 -8.76 -11.56 9.06
CA ALA A 110 -8.84 -10.09 9.01
C ALA A 110 -9.43 -9.51 10.31
N PHE A 111 -10.51 -10.10 10.81
CA PHE A 111 -11.15 -9.68 12.05
C PHE A 111 -10.23 -9.85 13.27
N ASP A 112 -9.61 -11.02 13.43
CA ASP A 112 -8.70 -11.33 14.53
C ASP A 112 -7.46 -10.45 14.53
N PHE A 113 -7.05 -9.95 13.34
CA PHE A 113 -5.96 -9.01 13.19
C PHE A 113 -6.37 -7.55 13.47
N GLY A 114 -7.65 -7.30 13.68
CA GLY A 114 -8.19 -5.97 13.95
C GLY A 114 -8.38 -5.09 12.70
N LEU A 115 -8.44 -5.71 11.50
CA LEU A 115 -8.77 -4.99 10.28
C LEU A 115 -10.25 -4.60 10.29
N SER A 116 -10.54 -3.33 10.05
CA SER A 116 -11.91 -2.85 9.81
C SER A 116 -12.22 -2.92 8.32
N PHE A 117 -13.28 -3.60 7.95
CA PHE A 117 -13.70 -3.78 6.55
C PHE A 117 -15.20 -4.04 6.46
N SER A 118 -15.80 -3.74 5.29
CA SER A 118 -17.20 -4.04 4.97
C SER A 118 -17.34 -5.18 3.95
N SER A 119 -16.33 -5.39 3.14
CA SER A 119 -16.23 -6.46 2.15
C SER A 119 -14.79 -6.95 2.05
N LEU A 120 -14.61 -8.22 1.72
CA LEU A 120 -13.30 -8.85 1.63
C LEU A 120 -13.29 -9.97 0.58
N GLY A 121 -12.21 -10.05 -0.19
CA GLY A 121 -11.91 -11.11 -1.13
C GLY A 121 -10.45 -11.56 -1.00
N GLU A 122 -10.17 -12.79 -1.41
CA GLU A 122 -8.83 -13.34 -1.36
C GLU A 122 -8.50 -14.11 -2.63
N ASN A 123 -7.28 -13.93 -3.11
CA ASN A 123 -6.65 -14.79 -4.10
C ASN A 123 -5.44 -15.46 -3.45
N ILE A 124 -5.26 -16.75 -3.72
CA ILE A 124 -4.04 -17.48 -3.34
C ILE A 124 -3.39 -18.08 -4.57
N ALA A 125 -2.07 -18.21 -4.56
CA ALA A 125 -1.29 -18.87 -5.60
C ALA A 125 -0.18 -19.72 -4.99
N LYS A 126 0.11 -20.85 -5.65
CA LYS A 126 1.25 -21.74 -5.35
C LYS A 126 1.96 -22.06 -6.65
N ARG A 127 3.27 -21.81 -6.72
CA ARG A 127 4.04 -22.02 -7.96
C ARG A 127 5.50 -22.36 -7.67
N GLY A 128 6.09 -23.12 -8.56
CA GLY A 128 7.48 -23.51 -8.49
C GLY A 128 7.66 -25.03 -8.49
N PRO A 129 8.80 -25.58 -8.05
CA PRO A 129 9.89 -24.86 -7.37
C PRO A 129 10.65 -23.89 -8.29
N TYR A 130 11.15 -22.79 -7.71
CA TYR A 130 12.00 -21.84 -8.40
C TYR A 130 13.48 -22.16 -8.20
N PRO A 131 14.35 -21.93 -9.19
CA PRO A 131 15.80 -21.97 -9.01
C PRO A 131 16.25 -20.99 -7.94
N LEU A 132 17.31 -21.32 -7.20
CA LEU A 132 17.94 -20.38 -6.27
C LEU A 132 18.42 -19.13 -7.02
N GLY A 133 18.16 -17.95 -6.45
CA GLY A 133 18.53 -16.68 -7.06
C GLY A 133 17.56 -16.19 -8.14
N SER A 134 16.36 -16.80 -8.28
CA SER A 134 15.33 -16.27 -9.16
C SER A 134 14.97 -14.83 -8.78
N GLU A 135 14.77 -14.00 -9.81
CA GLU A 135 14.46 -12.57 -9.64
C GLU A 135 13.04 -12.35 -9.09
N ALA A 136 12.90 -11.36 -8.22
CA ALA A 136 11.61 -10.99 -7.64
C ALA A 136 10.56 -10.63 -8.72
N GLU A 137 10.99 -9.99 -9.79
CA GLU A 137 10.17 -9.63 -10.94
C GLU A 137 9.58 -10.85 -11.66
N LEU A 138 10.39 -11.89 -11.87
CA LEU A 138 9.94 -13.16 -12.48
C LEU A 138 8.86 -13.81 -11.60
N ILE A 139 9.10 -13.92 -10.30
CA ILE A 139 8.19 -14.57 -9.37
C ILE A 139 6.87 -13.81 -9.27
N ALA A 140 6.93 -12.48 -9.11
CA ALA A 140 5.74 -11.65 -9.07
C ALA A 140 4.91 -11.75 -10.36
N SER A 141 5.58 -11.73 -11.53
CA SER A 141 4.93 -11.88 -12.82
C SER A 141 4.23 -13.23 -12.96
N ASP A 142 4.88 -14.31 -12.55
CA ASP A 142 4.34 -15.67 -12.62
C ASP A 142 3.10 -15.86 -11.74
N LEU A 143 3.14 -15.32 -10.50
CA LEU A 143 1.99 -15.40 -9.58
C LEU A 143 0.82 -14.58 -10.10
N VAL A 144 1.06 -13.34 -10.55
CA VAL A 144 0.03 -12.48 -11.13
C VAL A 144 -0.57 -13.12 -12.39
N GLN A 145 0.27 -13.69 -13.26
CA GLN A 145 -0.21 -14.37 -14.46
C GLN A 145 -1.06 -15.61 -14.13
N GLN A 146 -0.76 -16.34 -13.06
CA GLN A 146 -1.59 -17.45 -12.60
C GLN A 146 -2.98 -16.96 -12.20
N TRP A 147 -3.10 -15.84 -11.48
CA TRP A 147 -4.39 -15.23 -11.13
C TRP A 147 -5.11 -14.68 -12.36
N VAL A 148 -4.42 -14.06 -13.30
CA VAL A 148 -5.00 -13.56 -14.56
C VAL A 148 -5.63 -14.70 -15.38
N ASN A 149 -5.00 -15.87 -15.38
CA ASN A 149 -5.48 -17.04 -16.12
C ASN A 149 -6.67 -17.76 -15.46
N SER A 150 -7.06 -17.36 -14.25
CA SER A 150 -8.22 -17.88 -13.52
C SER A 150 -9.33 -16.85 -13.49
N SER A 151 -10.49 -17.16 -14.05
CA SER A 151 -11.61 -16.21 -14.16
C SER A 151 -12.08 -15.68 -12.81
N SER A 152 -12.09 -16.51 -11.77
CA SER A 152 -12.49 -16.08 -10.41
C SER A 152 -11.44 -15.17 -9.76
N HIS A 153 -10.16 -15.52 -9.86
CA HIS A 153 -9.08 -14.68 -9.31
C HIS A 153 -8.95 -13.37 -10.07
N TYR A 154 -9.06 -13.41 -11.39
CA TYR A 154 -9.06 -12.20 -12.23
C TYR A 154 -10.22 -11.28 -11.87
N ALA A 155 -11.42 -11.82 -11.65
CA ALA A 155 -12.58 -11.03 -11.24
C ALA A 155 -12.31 -10.26 -9.93
N ASN A 156 -11.64 -10.88 -8.94
CA ASN A 156 -11.21 -10.19 -7.72
C ASN A 156 -10.23 -9.07 -8.05
N MET A 157 -9.21 -9.31 -8.87
CA MET A 157 -8.20 -8.29 -9.19
C MET A 157 -8.80 -7.04 -9.83
N ILE A 158 -9.85 -7.20 -10.64
CA ILE A 158 -10.46 -6.11 -11.41
C ILE A 158 -11.78 -5.59 -10.82
N SER A 159 -12.29 -6.12 -9.69
CA SER A 159 -13.52 -5.63 -9.08
C SER A 159 -13.41 -4.18 -8.63
N THR A 160 -14.51 -3.44 -8.76
CA THR A 160 -14.66 -2.07 -8.26
C THR A 160 -15.11 -2.01 -6.79
N ASP A 161 -15.33 -3.17 -6.16
CA ASP A 161 -15.80 -3.28 -4.78
C ASP A 161 -14.67 -3.11 -3.76
N TRP A 162 -13.42 -3.00 -4.25
CA TRP A 162 -12.22 -2.89 -3.39
C TRP A 162 -11.60 -1.50 -3.45
N GLN A 163 -11.09 -1.04 -2.33
CA GLN A 163 -10.26 0.15 -2.21
C GLN A 163 -8.82 -0.20 -1.81
N TYR A 164 -8.64 -1.27 -1.08
CA TYR A 164 -7.37 -1.67 -0.48
C TYR A 164 -6.92 -3.05 -0.95
N ILE A 165 -5.61 -3.23 -0.92
CA ILE A 165 -4.96 -4.52 -1.16
C ILE A 165 -3.91 -4.78 -0.08
N GLY A 166 -3.86 -6.02 0.40
CA GLY A 166 -2.72 -6.59 1.10
C GLY A 166 -2.09 -7.69 0.24
N VAL A 167 -0.78 -7.80 0.26
CA VAL A 167 -0.06 -8.85 -0.48
C VAL A 167 0.90 -9.56 0.47
N GLY A 168 0.85 -10.87 0.46
CA GLY A 168 1.77 -11.73 1.20
C GLY A 168 2.48 -12.70 0.29
N PHE A 169 3.76 -12.90 0.56
CA PHE A 169 4.60 -13.82 -0.20
C PHE A 169 5.61 -14.53 0.70
N THR A 170 5.83 -15.81 0.42
CA THR A 170 6.95 -16.57 1.00
C THR A 170 7.33 -17.77 0.13
N PHE A 171 8.51 -18.32 0.40
CA PHE A 171 8.91 -19.63 -0.12
C PHE A 171 8.77 -20.71 0.96
N SER A 172 8.37 -21.91 0.55
CA SER A 172 8.60 -23.10 1.35
C SER A 172 10.08 -23.53 1.32
N ASN A 173 10.45 -24.47 2.18
CA ASN A 173 11.81 -25.04 2.21
C ASN A 173 12.24 -25.68 0.87
N ASN A 174 11.29 -26.00 -0.01
CA ASN A 174 11.54 -26.59 -1.34
C ASN A 174 11.50 -25.53 -2.46
N ASN A 175 11.66 -24.25 -2.15
CA ASN A 175 11.60 -23.13 -3.09
C ASN A 175 10.29 -23.04 -3.89
N VAL A 176 9.19 -23.51 -3.30
CA VAL A 176 7.86 -23.31 -3.84
C VAL A 176 7.32 -21.98 -3.30
N ALA A 177 6.91 -21.11 -4.20
CA ALA A 177 6.33 -19.81 -3.88
C ALA A 177 4.86 -19.96 -3.47
N TYR A 178 4.50 -19.29 -2.40
CA TYR A 178 3.12 -19.09 -1.95
C TYR A 178 2.82 -17.60 -1.92
N GLY A 179 1.75 -17.19 -2.58
CA GLY A 179 1.31 -15.81 -2.65
C GLY A 179 -0.16 -15.66 -2.27
N THR A 180 -0.47 -14.60 -1.55
CA THR A 180 -1.83 -14.21 -1.16
C THR A 180 -2.09 -12.76 -1.52
N GLN A 181 -3.21 -12.47 -2.17
CA GLN A 181 -3.78 -11.13 -2.30
C GLN A 181 -5.02 -11.07 -1.43
N LEU A 182 -5.09 -10.09 -0.55
CA LEU A 182 -6.25 -9.75 0.26
C LEU A 182 -6.83 -8.44 -0.24
N PHE A 183 -8.06 -8.47 -0.73
CA PHE A 183 -8.79 -7.28 -1.20
C PHE A 183 -9.85 -6.89 -0.20
N TYR A 184 -10.04 -5.58 0.03
CA TYR A 184 -11.07 -5.13 0.97
C TYR A 184 -11.49 -3.68 0.77
N TYR A 185 -12.65 -3.34 1.39
CA TYR A 185 -13.23 -2.00 1.45
C TYR A 185 -13.65 -1.65 2.87
#